data_13b9c9bfe5e9f70869fcd4cf541d934c
#
_entry.id   13b9c9bfe5e9f70869fcd4cf541d934c
#
_cell.length_a   1.000
_cell.length_b   1.000
_cell.length_c   1.000
_cell.angle_alpha   90.00
_cell.angle_beta   90.00
_cell.angle_gamma   90.00
#
_symmetry.space_group_name_H-M   'P 1'
#
loop_
_entity.id
_entity.type
_entity.pdbx_description
1 polymer ?
#
loop_
_entity_poly.entity_id
_entity_poly.type
_entity_poly.pdbx_seq_one_letter_code
_entity_poly.pdbx_strand_id
1 'polypeptide(L)'
;MGLDLTINEQRDITTDEKGRTTWQVTCLGNFHNCWNLFNLIQNRTNLNNCSTVDIGGDELKEILDDIREDIDENDSPKLRKELEEELEYVKQVIKDGEIQLDNEHTYEIHAWW
;
A
#
# COMPACT_ATOMS: atom_id res chain seq x y z
N MET A 1 4.52 -19.22 3.31
CA MET A 1 5.11 -18.09 2.59
C MET A 1 4.45 -16.79 3.00
N GLY A 2 5.22 -15.73 3.11
CA GLY A 2 4.72 -14.42 3.50
C GLY A 2 4.32 -13.57 2.30
N LEU A 3 3.42 -12.65 2.52
CA LEU A 3 3.06 -11.61 1.57
C LEU A 3 3.93 -10.38 1.82
N ASP A 4 4.52 -9.85 0.77
CA ASP A 4 5.21 -8.56 0.78
C ASP A 4 4.48 -7.57 -0.13
N LEU A 5 4.02 -6.47 0.45
CA LEU A 5 3.48 -5.32 -0.26
C LEU A 5 4.45 -4.17 -0.11
N THR A 6 5.22 -3.91 -1.15
CA THR A 6 6.18 -2.82 -1.14
C THR A 6 5.50 -1.56 -1.67
N ILE A 7 5.59 -0.47 -0.93
CA ILE A 7 5.10 0.83 -1.38
C ILE A 7 6.27 1.67 -1.84
N ASN A 8 6.19 2.17 -3.07
CA ASN A 8 7.27 2.88 -3.73
C ASN A 8 6.80 4.24 -4.22
N GLU A 9 7.71 5.20 -4.22
CA GLU A 9 7.54 6.48 -4.88
C GLU A 9 8.36 6.50 -6.15
N GLN A 10 7.72 6.85 -7.27
CA GLN A 10 8.41 7.03 -8.55
C GLN A 10 8.89 8.47 -8.64
N ARG A 11 10.20 8.64 -8.77
CA ARG A 11 10.84 9.96 -8.89
C ARG A 11 11.64 10.05 -10.19
N ASP A 12 11.75 11.28 -10.69
CA ASP A 12 12.71 11.69 -11.74
C ASP A 12 12.70 10.82 -13.00
N ILE A 13 11.74 11.09 -13.87
CA ILE A 13 11.77 10.57 -15.21
C ILE A 13 12.76 11.45 -16.01
N THR A 14 13.89 10.86 -16.39
CA THR A 14 14.87 11.52 -17.24
C THR A 14 14.95 10.82 -18.59
N THR A 15 15.03 11.58 -19.65
CA THR A 15 15.23 11.06 -21.01
C THR A 15 16.62 11.48 -21.47
N ASP A 16 17.46 10.53 -21.85
CA ASP A 16 18.81 10.81 -22.35
C ASP A 16 18.79 11.26 -23.81
N GLU A 17 19.95 11.62 -24.34
CA GLU A 17 20.12 12.09 -25.72
C GLU A 17 19.71 11.05 -26.78
N LYS A 18 19.66 9.78 -26.40
CA LYS A 18 19.27 8.67 -27.28
C LYS A 18 17.80 8.32 -27.17
N GLY A 19 17.02 9.13 -26.44
CA GLY A 19 15.59 8.90 -26.23
C GLY A 19 15.27 7.80 -25.21
N ARG A 20 16.27 7.34 -24.44
CA ARG A 20 16.03 6.36 -23.37
C ARG A 20 15.50 7.05 -22.12
N THR A 21 14.37 6.55 -21.64
CA THR A 21 13.73 7.07 -20.45
C THR A 21 14.16 6.24 -19.25
N THR A 22 14.65 6.91 -18.21
CA THR A 22 15.02 6.28 -16.94
C THR A 22 14.22 6.95 -15.83
N TRP A 23 13.64 6.14 -14.95
CA TRP A 23 12.99 6.64 -13.76
C TRP A 23 13.60 5.96 -12.53
N GLN A 24 13.58 6.68 -11.42
CA GLN A 24 14.03 6.15 -10.14
C GLN A 24 12.81 5.77 -9.31
N VAL A 25 12.86 4.58 -8.74
CA VAL A 25 11.84 4.09 -7.80
C VAL A 25 12.48 4.01 -6.43
N THR A 26 11.87 4.69 -5.47
CA THR A 26 12.32 4.66 -4.08
C THR A 26 11.35 3.85 -3.25
N CYS A 27 11.83 2.80 -2.60
CA CYS A 27 11.03 2.03 -1.66
C CYS A 27 10.83 2.83 -0.39
N LEU A 28 9.57 3.10 -0.04
CA LEU A 28 9.20 3.85 1.16
C LEU A 28 8.91 2.93 2.34
N GLY A 29 8.49 1.70 2.08
CA GLY A 29 8.19 0.75 3.13
C GLY A 29 7.68 -0.58 2.59
N ASN A 30 7.45 -1.51 3.50
CA ASN A 30 6.93 -2.83 3.21
C ASN A 30 5.82 -3.18 4.21
N PHE A 31 4.65 -3.49 3.70
CA PHE A 31 3.52 -4.00 4.48
C PHE A 31 3.59 -5.54 4.48
N HIS A 32 4.38 -6.09 5.39
CA HIS A 32 4.61 -7.53 5.45
C HIS A 32 3.41 -8.26 6.05
N ASN A 33 2.92 -9.29 5.36
CA ASN A 33 1.78 -10.13 5.78
C ASN A 33 0.47 -9.37 6.03
N CYS A 34 0.27 -8.22 5.39
CA CYS A 34 -0.95 -7.44 5.52
C CYS A 34 -2.00 -7.91 4.50
N TRP A 35 -2.57 -9.08 4.73
CA TRP A 35 -3.53 -9.71 3.80
C TRP A 35 -4.84 -8.96 3.68
N ASN A 36 -5.33 -8.32 4.76
CA ASN A 36 -6.54 -7.51 4.69
C ASN A 36 -6.33 -6.26 3.85
N LEU A 37 -5.18 -5.60 4.04
CA LEU A 37 -4.78 -4.47 3.20
C LEU A 37 -4.67 -4.89 1.73
N PHE A 38 -4.04 -6.03 1.46
CA PHE A 38 -3.92 -6.59 0.12
C PHE A 38 -5.30 -6.80 -0.53
N ASN A 39 -6.23 -7.43 0.19
CA ASN A 39 -7.57 -7.69 -0.31
C ASN A 39 -8.31 -6.41 -0.68
N LEU A 40 -8.19 -5.36 0.12
CA LEU A 40 -8.84 -4.08 -0.14
C LEU A 40 -8.21 -3.35 -1.32
N ILE A 41 -6.88 -3.43 -1.47
CA ILE A 41 -6.20 -2.90 -2.65
C ILE A 41 -6.61 -3.67 -3.90
N GLN A 42 -6.66 -5.01 -3.82
CA GLN A 42 -7.06 -5.86 -4.93
C GLN A 42 -8.49 -5.57 -5.40
N ASN A 43 -9.40 -5.25 -4.48
CA ASN A 43 -10.78 -4.90 -4.82
C ASN A 43 -10.89 -3.60 -5.62
N ARG A 44 -9.91 -2.72 -5.51
CA ARG A 44 -9.89 -1.42 -6.21
C ARG A 44 -8.99 -1.43 -7.45
N THR A 45 -8.13 -2.42 -7.56
CA THR A 45 -7.10 -2.51 -8.60
C THR A 45 -7.04 -3.92 -9.16
N ASN A 46 -6.08 -4.18 -10.03
CA ASN A 46 -5.81 -5.51 -10.54
C ASN A 46 -4.57 -6.15 -9.88
N LEU A 47 -4.29 -5.76 -8.65
CA LEU A 47 -3.12 -6.25 -7.93
C LEU A 47 -3.13 -7.77 -7.81
N ASN A 48 -2.02 -8.40 -8.16
CA ASN A 48 -1.85 -9.84 -8.10
C ASN A 48 -0.39 -10.17 -7.77
N ASN A 49 -0.08 -11.45 -7.65
CA ASN A 49 1.29 -11.88 -7.35
C ASN A 49 2.27 -11.39 -8.43
N CYS A 50 3.38 -10.83 -8.00
CA CYS A 50 4.42 -10.26 -8.87
C CYS A 50 3.91 -9.13 -9.78
N SER A 51 2.86 -8.42 -9.36
CA SER A 51 2.34 -7.28 -10.13
C SER A 51 2.51 -5.97 -9.38
N THR A 52 2.44 -4.88 -10.13
CA THR A 52 2.54 -3.52 -9.61
C THR A 52 1.31 -2.72 -10.04
N VAL A 53 0.72 -1.98 -9.13
CA VAL A 53 -0.40 -1.08 -9.41
C VAL A 53 -0.10 0.30 -8.83
N ASP A 54 -0.74 1.32 -9.40
CA ASP A 54 -0.69 2.66 -8.85
C ASP A 54 -1.86 2.87 -7.90
N ILE A 55 -1.61 3.57 -6.80
CA ILE A 55 -2.64 3.94 -5.84
C ILE A 55 -2.41 5.37 -5.37
N GLY A 56 -3.46 6.17 -5.36
CA GLY A 56 -3.41 7.52 -4.82
C GLY A 56 -3.35 7.51 -3.29
N GLY A 57 -2.73 8.53 -2.70
CA GLY A 57 -2.69 8.69 -1.25
C GLY A 57 -4.08 8.80 -0.64
N ASP A 58 -5.01 9.45 -1.33
CA ASP A 58 -6.41 9.55 -0.93
C ASP A 58 -7.13 8.20 -0.98
N GLU A 59 -6.85 7.37 -1.98
CA GLU A 59 -7.37 6.01 -2.08
C GLU A 59 -6.85 5.13 -0.94
N LEU A 60 -5.57 5.27 -0.61
CA LEU A 60 -4.98 4.54 0.51
C LEU A 60 -5.63 4.96 1.84
N LYS A 61 -5.94 6.23 2.00
CA LYS A 61 -6.68 6.72 3.17
C LYS A 61 -8.06 6.08 3.27
N GLU A 62 -8.80 6.00 2.17
CA GLU A 62 -10.10 5.35 2.14
C GLU A 62 -10.01 3.87 2.54
N ILE A 63 -8.96 3.19 2.08
CA ILE A 63 -8.70 1.79 2.44
C ILE A 63 -8.47 1.65 3.95
N LEU A 64 -7.71 2.57 4.55
CA LEU A 64 -7.50 2.56 6.01
C LEU A 64 -8.81 2.79 6.77
N ASP A 65 -9.66 3.66 6.26
CA ASP A 65 -10.99 3.89 6.83
C ASP A 65 -11.86 2.63 6.72
N ASP A 66 -11.77 1.90 5.62
CA ASP A 66 -12.48 0.63 5.42
C ASP A 66 -12.03 -0.43 6.43
N ILE A 67 -10.72 -0.52 6.71
CA ILE A 67 -10.20 -1.44 7.74
C ILE A 67 -10.78 -1.04 9.11
N ARG A 68 -10.83 0.24 9.42
CA ARG A 68 -11.38 0.73 10.67
C ARG A 68 -12.85 0.39 10.82
N GLU A 69 -13.61 0.54 9.75
CA GLU A 69 -15.02 0.17 9.71
C GLU A 69 -15.21 -1.34 9.93
N ASP A 70 -14.38 -2.17 9.29
CA ASP A 70 -14.41 -3.62 9.48
C ASP A 70 -14.12 -4.01 10.93
N ILE A 71 -13.21 -3.32 11.61
CA ILE A 71 -12.94 -3.53 13.04
C ILE A 71 -14.19 -3.23 13.86
N ASP A 72 -14.84 -2.10 13.61
CA ASP A 72 -16.00 -1.65 14.37
C ASP A 72 -17.22 -2.55 14.16
N GLU A 73 -17.36 -3.14 12.98
CA GLU A 73 -18.48 -4.01 12.64
C GLU A 73 -18.25 -5.49 12.98
N ASN A 74 -17.05 -5.86 13.38
CA ASN A 74 -16.71 -7.26 13.64
C ASN A 74 -17.07 -7.68 15.06
N ASP A 75 -17.88 -8.73 15.20
CA ASP A 75 -18.32 -9.26 16.48
C ASP A 75 -17.32 -10.21 17.14
N SER A 76 -16.34 -10.70 16.38
CA SER A 76 -15.33 -11.61 16.92
C SER A 76 -14.18 -10.85 17.57
N PRO A 77 -13.96 -10.97 18.89
CA PRO A 77 -12.84 -10.30 19.56
C PRO A 77 -11.48 -10.67 18.98
N LYS A 78 -11.31 -11.92 18.55
CA LYS A 78 -10.06 -12.41 17.96
C LYS A 78 -9.78 -11.72 16.61
N LEU A 79 -10.78 -11.65 15.72
CA LEU A 79 -10.64 -11.03 14.42
C LEU A 79 -10.44 -9.51 14.55
N ARG A 80 -11.15 -8.87 15.47
CA ARG A 80 -10.95 -7.45 15.76
C ARG A 80 -9.52 -7.15 16.18
N LYS A 81 -8.96 -7.98 17.04
CA LYS A 81 -7.58 -7.81 17.50
C LYS A 81 -6.60 -7.97 16.35
N GLU A 82 -6.78 -8.95 15.49
CA GLU A 82 -5.93 -9.17 14.33
C GLU A 82 -5.97 -7.98 13.37
N LEU A 83 -7.16 -7.45 13.09
CA LEU A 83 -7.34 -6.28 12.24
C LEU A 83 -6.73 -5.02 12.86
N GLU A 84 -6.88 -4.83 14.18
CA GLU A 84 -6.28 -3.71 14.90
C GLU A 84 -4.76 -3.75 14.84
N GLU A 85 -4.17 -4.92 15.02
CA GLU A 85 -2.72 -5.11 14.93
C GLU A 85 -2.20 -4.81 13.52
N GLU A 86 -2.89 -5.28 12.48
CA GLU A 86 -2.55 -4.99 11.10
C GLU A 86 -2.65 -3.48 10.82
N LEU A 87 -3.73 -2.84 11.25
CA LEU A 87 -3.94 -1.41 11.03
C LEU A 87 -2.84 -0.57 11.70
N GLU A 88 -2.47 -0.91 12.94
CA GLU A 88 -1.39 -0.21 13.64
C GLU A 88 -0.06 -0.38 12.92
N TYR A 89 0.25 -1.58 12.44
CA TYR A 89 1.44 -1.85 11.66
C TYR A 89 1.46 -1.03 10.36
N VAL A 90 0.35 -1.01 9.63
CA VAL A 90 0.22 -0.25 8.38
C VAL A 90 0.42 1.25 8.64
N LYS A 91 -0.19 1.79 9.69
CA LYS A 91 -0.02 3.20 10.07
C LYS A 91 1.43 3.52 10.39
N GLN A 92 2.14 2.61 11.06
CA GLN A 92 3.54 2.82 11.40
C GLN A 92 4.42 2.86 10.14
N VAL A 93 4.19 1.96 9.19
CA VAL A 93 4.91 1.96 7.91
C VAL A 93 4.66 3.28 7.15
N ILE A 94 3.42 3.75 7.12
CA ILE A 94 3.05 5.00 6.47
C ILE A 94 3.78 6.19 7.12
N LYS A 95 3.81 6.23 8.44
CA LYS A 95 4.50 7.28 9.18
C LYS A 95 6.01 7.25 8.93
N ASP A 96 6.62 6.08 9.02
CA ASP A 96 8.07 5.92 8.84
C ASP A 96 8.50 6.24 7.41
N GLY A 97 7.66 5.92 6.43
CA GLY A 97 7.91 6.21 5.03
C GLY A 97 7.52 7.62 4.60
N GLU A 98 6.98 8.42 5.49
CA GLU A 98 6.48 9.78 5.18
C GLU A 98 5.48 9.79 4.03
N ILE A 99 4.63 8.77 3.95
CA ILE A 99 3.63 8.61 2.91
C ILE A 99 2.49 9.60 3.12
N GLN A 100 2.19 10.38 2.07
CA GLN A 100 1.15 11.41 2.12
C GLN A 100 -0.19 10.83 1.66
N LEU A 101 -1.20 10.87 2.55
CA LEU A 101 -2.53 10.34 2.30
C LEU A 101 -3.45 11.43 1.72
N ASP A 102 -3.06 11.99 0.60
CA ASP A 102 -3.78 13.06 -0.07
C ASP A 102 -3.96 12.76 -1.57
N ASN A 103 -4.69 13.62 -2.28
CA ASN A 103 -4.96 13.44 -3.71
C ASN A 103 -3.84 13.96 -4.63
N GLU A 104 -2.78 14.50 -4.06
CA GLU A 104 -1.66 15.04 -4.83
C GLU A 104 -0.52 14.03 -5.01
N HIS A 105 -0.54 12.94 -4.23
CA HIS A 105 0.49 11.92 -4.26
C HIS A 105 -0.06 10.59 -4.77
N THR A 106 0.72 9.94 -5.62
CA THR A 106 0.42 8.60 -6.15
C THR A 106 1.63 7.72 -5.89
N TYR A 107 1.37 6.50 -5.44
CA TYR A 107 2.40 5.52 -5.10
C TYR A 107 2.24 4.27 -5.93
N GLU A 108 3.32 3.52 -6.07
CA GLU A 108 3.28 2.19 -6.65
C GLU A 108 3.23 1.15 -5.52
N ILE A 109 2.33 0.19 -5.65
CA ILE A 109 2.28 -0.98 -4.76
C ILE A 109 2.70 -2.19 -5.57
N HIS A 110 3.74 -2.87 -5.12
CA HIS A 110 4.20 -4.12 -5.69
C HIS A 110 3.89 -5.26 -4.72
N ALA A 111 3.18 -6.27 -5.18
CA ALA A 111 2.84 -7.45 -4.38
C ALA A 111 3.68 -8.65 -4.80
N TRP A 112 4.12 -9.39 -3.80
CA TRP A 112 4.89 -10.62 -4.01
C TRP A 112 4.63 -11.59 -2.86
N TRP A 113 4.30 -12.82 -3.23
CA TRP A 113 4.15 -13.91 -2.24
C TRP A 113 4.52 -15.26 -2.83
#